data_6c0f282ce9c3f5de7d1a5eef58976723
#
_entry.id   6c0f282ce9c3f5de7d1a5eef58976723
#
_cell.length_a   1.000
_cell.length_b   1.000
_cell.length_c   1.000
_cell.angle_alpha   90.00
_cell.angle_beta   90.00
_cell.angle_gamma   90.00
#
_symmetry.space_group_name_H-M   'P 1'
#
loop_
_entity.id
_entity.type
_entity.pdbx_description
1 polymer ?
#
loop_
_entity_poly.entity_id
_entity_poly.type
_entity_poly.pdbx_seq_one_letter_code
_entity_poly.pdbx_strand_id
1 'polypeptide(L)'
;MRQMVYALQFIGKAVPANEAGTVLNASLSAPQCTITTSNDSGACEGVIRTGAGPQATFESKVTFIGDTAFQEEGTITLSDKGDSIRFSTVGQGYLGTSADPKVKHGCVAWRIDSGKGRFEGATGLITSNFLVTADGEVTDHHFGLIFLK
;
A
#
# COMPACT_ATOMS: atom_id res chain seq x y z
N MET A 1 -0.09 13.58 -21.35
CA MET A 1 -0.23 12.61 -20.26
C MET A 1 1.14 11.98 -20.01
N ARG A 2 1.63 12.03 -18.76
CA ARG A 2 2.93 11.46 -18.36
C ARG A 2 2.68 10.25 -17.48
N GLN A 3 3.32 9.14 -17.79
CA GLN A 3 3.30 7.94 -16.95
C GLN A 3 4.37 8.03 -15.86
N MET A 4 4.01 7.65 -14.65
CA MET A 4 4.90 7.50 -13.51
C MET A 4 4.80 6.08 -12.97
N VAL A 5 5.94 5.42 -12.80
CA VAL A 5 6.04 4.17 -12.03
C VAL A 5 6.14 4.54 -10.56
N TYR A 6 5.30 3.91 -9.76
CA TYR A 6 5.23 4.10 -8.31
C TYR A 6 5.58 2.78 -7.61
N ALA A 7 6.53 2.82 -6.69
CA ALA A 7 6.89 1.67 -5.87
C ALA A 7 7.42 2.14 -4.52
N LEU A 8 6.77 1.71 -3.42
CA LEU A 8 7.17 2.03 -2.04
C LEU A 8 6.93 0.84 -1.12
N GLN A 9 7.74 0.73 -0.07
CA GLN A 9 7.49 -0.17 1.05
C GLN A 9 7.02 0.67 2.26
N PHE A 10 5.81 0.39 2.71
CA PHE A 10 5.22 1.00 3.89
C PHE A 10 5.32 0.07 5.09
N ILE A 11 5.56 0.65 6.26
CA ILE A 11 5.58 -0.06 7.55
C ILE A 11 4.75 0.72 8.55
N GLY A 12 3.97 0.01 9.36
CA GLY A 12 3.15 0.63 10.40
C GLY A 12 2.18 -0.36 11.02
N LYS A 13 0.99 0.11 11.38
CA LYS A 13 -0.01 -0.71 12.06
C LYS A 13 -1.41 -0.57 11.47
N ALA A 14 -2.15 -1.68 11.55
CA ALA A 14 -3.60 -1.73 11.38
C ALA A 14 -4.23 -2.06 12.74
N VAL A 15 -5.14 -1.23 13.19
CA VAL A 15 -5.82 -1.38 14.49
C VAL A 15 -7.33 -1.45 14.32
N PRO A 16 -8.05 -2.24 15.14
CA PRO A 16 -9.51 -2.28 15.11
C PRO A 16 -10.10 -0.88 15.31
N ALA A 17 -11.06 -0.52 14.48
CA ALA A 17 -11.83 0.71 14.55
C ALA A 17 -13.24 0.47 15.13
N ASN A 18 -13.63 -0.80 15.33
CA ASN A 18 -14.87 -1.20 15.98
C ASN A 18 -14.65 -2.42 16.88
N GLU A 19 -15.55 -2.66 17.81
CA GLU A 19 -15.49 -3.77 18.76
C GLU A 19 -15.52 -5.15 18.08
N ALA A 20 -16.21 -5.27 16.95
CA ALA A 20 -16.33 -6.52 16.20
C ALA A 20 -15.05 -6.87 15.42
N GLY A 21 -14.07 -5.96 15.31
CA GLY A 21 -12.85 -6.17 14.52
C GLY A 21 -13.08 -6.28 13.00
N THR A 22 -14.28 -5.90 12.53
CA THR A 22 -14.64 -5.94 11.11
C THR A 22 -14.21 -4.69 10.34
N VAL A 23 -13.79 -3.66 11.06
CA VAL A 23 -13.23 -2.43 10.50
C VAL A 23 -11.89 -2.16 11.16
N LEU A 24 -10.87 -1.93 10.34
CA LEU A 24 -9.54 -1.52 10.80
C LEU A 24 -9.19 -0.15 10.24
N ASN A 25 -8.41 0.62 11.02
CA ASN A 25 -7.68 1.77 10.52
C ASN A 25 -6.21 1.38 10.36
N ALA A 26 -5.65 1.56 9.17
CA ALA A 26 -4.24 1.36 8.91
C ALA A 26 -3.53 2.71 8.79
N SER A 27 -2.41 2.84 9.50
CA SER A 27 -1.53 4.01 9.46
C SER A 27 -0.10 3.55 9.27
N LEU A 28 0.45 3.82 8.10
CA LEU A 28 1.76 3.35 7.67
C LEU A 28 2.61 4.53 7.17
N SER A 29 3.91 4.35 7.19
CA SER A 29 4.86 5.29 6.60
C SER A 29 5.92 4.58 5.75
N ALA A 30 6.39 5.25 4.71
CA ALA A 30 7.47 4.79 3.87
C ALA A 30 8.57 5.86 3.83
N PRO A 31 9.80 5.55 4.27
CA PRO A 31 10.93 6.43 4.03
C PRO A 31 11.25 6.46 2.54
N GLN A 32 12.04 7.43 2.12
CA GLN A 32 12.60 7.40 0.77
C GLN A 32 13.33 6.07 0.56
N CYS A 33 12.97 5.34 -0.47
CA CYS A 33 13.59 4.05 -0.77
C CYS A 33 13.91 3.90 -2.24
N THR A 34 14.88 3.03 -2.53
CA THR A 34 15.22 2.57 -3.87
C THR A 34 14.96 1.07 -3.91
N ILE A 35 14.20 0.61 -4.91
CA ILE A 35 13.98 -0.80 -5.18
C ILE A 35 14.81 -1.17 -6.41
N THR A 36 15.69 -2.15 -6.24
CA THR A 36 16.50 -2.71 -7.31
C THR A 36 16.18 -4.18 -7.43
N THR A 37 15.95 -4.64 -8.65
CA THR A 37 15.81 -6.07 -8.96
C THR A 37 16.94 -6.50 -9.87
N SER A 38 17.46 -7.68 -9.63
CA SER A 38 18.42 -8.35 -10.52
C SER A 38 17.89 -9.71 -10.93
N ASN A 39 18.21 -10.11 -12.15
CA ASN A 39 17.88 -11.42 -12.69
C ASN A 39 19.18 -12.00 -13.28
N ASP A 40 20.07 -12.40 -12.39
CA ASP A 40 21.37 -12.93 -12.76
C ASP A 40 21.41 -14.44 -12.52
N SER A 41 21.98 -15.18 -13.49
CA SER A 41 22.14 -16.64 -13.40
C SER A 41 20.86 -17.44 -13.09
N GLY A 42 19.71 -16.94 -13.54
CA GLY A 42 18.41 -17.58 -13.32
C GLY A 42 17.81 -17.34 -11.94
N ALA A 43 18.45 -16.55 -11.07
CA ALA A 43 17.89 -16.09 -9.82
C ALA A 43 17.31 -14.69 -9.99
N CYS A 44 16.15 -14.43 -9.37
CA CYS A 44 15.58 -13.09 -9.28
C CYS A 44 15.67 -12.64 -7.83
N GLU A 45 16.37 -11.54 -7.59
CA GLU A 45 16.54 -10.95 -6.27
C GLU A 45 16.04 -9.50 -6.28
N GLY A 46 15.25 -9.13 -5.27
CA GLY A 46 14.82 -7.76 -5.02
C GLY A 46 15.48 -7.20 -3.76
N VAL A 47 16.07 -6.03 -3.86
CA VAL A 47 16.70 -5.32 -2.73
C VAL A 47 16.06 -3.97 -2.55
N ILE A 48 15.56 -3.71 -1.34
CA ILE A 48 15.03 -2.41 -0.92
C ILE A 48 16.09 -1.73 -0.05
N ARG A 49 16.51 -0.54 -0.46
CA ARG A 49 17.42 0.31 0.32
C ARG A 49 16.67 1.57 0.74
N THR A 50 16.66 1.84 2.04
CA THR A 50 16.07 3.05 2.62
C THR A 50 17.11 4.16 2.70
N GLY A 51 16.65 5.40 2.48
CA GLY A 51 17.48 6.62 2.57
C GLY A 51 16.86 7.64 3.50
N ALA A 52 17.63 8.69 3.82
CA ALA A 52 17.11 9.85 4.54
C ALA A 52 16.34 10.74 3.56
N GLY A 53 15.19 11.27 3.99
CA GLY A 53 14.37 12.18 3.19
C GLY A 53 12.93 12.27 3.68
N PRO A 54 12.06 13.01 2.96
CA PRO A 54 10.65 13.07 3.27
C PRO A 54 10.03 11.68 3.28
N GLN A 55 9.15 11.44 4.24
CA GLN A 55 8.40 10.19 4.32
C GLN A 55 7.08 10.33 3.59
N ALA A 56 6.69 9.27 2.87
CA ALA A 56 5.31 9.10 2.44
C ALA A 56 4.50 8.53 3.61
N THR A 57 3.23 8.91 3.70
CA THR A 57 2.29 8.35 4.67
C THR A 57 1.11 7.72 3.95
N PHE A 58 0.58 6.67 4.56
CA PHE A 58 -0.58 5.93 4.09
C PHE A 58 -1.58 5.81 5.24
N GLU A 59 -2.78 6.29 5.01
CA GLU A 59 -3.88 6.21 5.96
C GLU A 59 -5.08 5.60 5.26
N SER A 60 -5.62 4.51 5.80
CA SER A 60 -6.76 3.83 5.20
C SER A 60 -7.74 3.29 6.23
N LYS A 61 -8.94 3.03 5.73
CA LYS A 61 -9.99 2.27 6.40
C LYS A 61 -10.20 0.98 5.65
N VAL A 62 -9.99 -0.13 6.32
CA VAL A 62 -10.23 -1.49 5.84
C VAL A 62 -11.55 -1.99 6.39
N THR A 63 -12.44 -2.48 5.55
CA THR A 63 -13.73 -3.05 5.95
C THR A 63 -13.80 -4.50 5.45
N PHE A 64 -13.84 -5.45 6.37
CA PHE A 64 -14.03 -6.86 6.04
C PHE A 64 -15.46 -7.13 5.59
N ILE A 65 -15.60 -7.88 4.48
CA ILE A 65 -16.86 -8.31 3.88
C ILE A 65 -17.04 -9.83 3.94
N GLY A 66 -16.13 -10.50 4.63
CA GLY A 66 -16.10 -11.94 4.85
C GLY A 66 -14.84 -12.31 5.63
N ASP A 67 -14.55 -13.60 5.75
CA ASP A 67 -13.42 -14.09 6.56
C ASP A 67 -12.07 -13.71 5.96
N THR A 68 -11.98 -13.61 4.64
CA THR A 68 -10.74 -13.34 3.90
C THR A 68 -10.85 -12.17 2.94
N ALA A 69 -12.05 -11.65 2.71
CA ALA A 69 -12.30 -10.57 1.75
C ALA A 69 -12.49 -9.23 2.45
N PHE A 70 -11.95 -8.17 1.85
CA PHE A 70 -12.11 -6.81 2.38
C PHE A 70 -12.20 -5.77 1.26
N GLN A 71 -12.66 -4.59 1.63
CA GLN A 71 -12.55 -3.36 0.86
C GLN A 71 -11.76 -2.34 1.65
N GLU A 72 -11.05 -1.48 0.96
CA GLU A 72 -10.18 -0.48 1.53
C GLU A 72 -10.27 0.83 0.75
N GLU A 73 -10.33 1.92 1.45
CA GLU A 73 -10.26 3.27 0.91
C GLU A 73 -9.30 4.12 1.75
N GLY A 74 -8.62 5.06 1.13
CA GLY A 74 -7.65 5.83 1.90
C GLY A 74 -6.95 6.93 1.11
N THR A 75 -5.87 7.41 1.70
CA THR A 75 -5.03 8.46 1.16
C THR A 75 -3.56 8.11 1.30
N ILE A 76 -2.80 8.31 0.23
CA ILE A 76 -1.34 8.27 0.23
C ILE A 76 -0.84 9.70 0.08
N THR A 77 -0.07 10.20 1.05
CA THR A 77 0.58 11.51 0.99
C THR A 77 2.05 11.31 0.66
N LEU A 78 2.52 11.94 -0.42
CA LEU A 78 3.81 11.66 -1.04
C LEU A 78 4.84 12.78 -0.87
N SER A 79 4.47 13.87 -0.19
CA SER A 79 5.37 14.98 0.09
C SER A 79 4.89 15.83 1.26
N ASP A 80 5.81 16.56 1.89
CA ASP A 80 5.51 17.54 2.93
C ASP A 80 4.67 18.73 2.42
N LYS A 81 4.55 18.87 1.09
CA LYS A 81 3.72 19.89 0.43
C LYS A 81 2.26 19.47 0.28
N GLY A 82 1.89 18.29 0.76
CA GLY A 82 0.51 17.78 0.70
C GLY A 82 0.12 17.18 -0.67
N ASP A 83 1.10 16.86 -1.52
CA ASP A 83 0.84 16.07 -2.73
C ASP A 83 0.29 14.70 -2.32
N SER A 84 -0.93 14.37 -2.74
CA SER A 84 -1.59 13.17 -2.27
C SER A 84 -2.49 12.54 -3.31
N ILE A 85 -2.78 11.26 -3.09
CA ILE A 85 -3.67 10.43 -3.90
C ILE A 85 -4.73 9.84 -2.97
N ARG A 86 -6.00 9.93 -3.34
CA ARG A 86 -7.09 9.14 -2.76
C ARG A 86 -7.35 7.92 -3.62
N PHE A 87 -7.61 6.81 -2.96
CA PHE A 87 -7.82 5.53 -3.62
C PHE A 87 -8.99 4.75 -3.00
N SER A 88 -9.50 3.81 -3.79
CA SER A 88 -10.45 2.80 -3.32
C SER A 88 -10.20 1.46 -4.01
N THR A 89 -10.60 0.38 -3.34
CA THR A 89 -10.42 -0.99 -3.84
C THR A 89 -11.16 -1.24 -5.17
N VAL A 90 -10.48 -1.92 -6.08
CA VAL A 90 -11.09 -2.49 -7.29
C VAL A 90 -11.53 -3.93 -6.97
N GLY A 91 -12.84 -4.15 -6.95
CA GLY A 91 -13.38 -5.43 -6.54
C GLY A 91 -13.24 -5.65 -5.03
N GLN A 92 -12.38 -6.57 -4.62
CA GLN A 92 -12.08 -6.86 -3.22
C GLN A 92 -10.61 -7.21 -3.01
N GLY A 93 -10.10 -6.93 -1.82
CA GLY A 93 -8.81 -7.43 -1.34
C GLY A 93 -8.95 -8.81 -0.73
N TYR A 94 -7.82 -9.46 -0.52
CA TYR A 94 -7.70 -10.77 0.09
C TYR A 94 -6.72 -10.72 1.26
N LEU A 95 -7.06 -11.37 2.37
CA LEU A 95 -6.18 -11.62 3.51
C LEU A 95 -6.36 -13.07 3.97
N GLY A 96 -5.30 -13.85 3.95
CA GLY A 96 -5.34 -15.26 4.31
C GLY A 96 -4.06 -15.74 4.98
N THR A 97 -3.91 -17.06 5.07
CA THR A 97 -2.72 -17.69 5.64
C THR A 97 -1.49 -17.47 4.77
N SER A 98 -0.34 -17.34 5.41
CA SER A 98 0.97 -17.26 4.78
C SER A 98 1.73 -18.58 4.93
N ALA A 99 2.81 -18.72 4.17
CA ALA A 99 3.79 -19.80 4.37
C ALA A 99 4.51 -19.71 5.73
N ASP A 100 4.66 -18.48 6.26
CA ASP A 100 5.09 -18.26 7.65
C ASP A 100 3.84 -18.17 8.55
N PRO A 101 3.66 -19.11 9.51
CA PRO A 101 2.48 -19.13 10.38
C PRO A 101 2.38 -17.93 11.34
N LYS A 102 3.44 -17.13 11.48
CA LYS A 102 3.45 -15.93 12.35
C LYS A 102 2.76 -14.74 11.73
N VAL A 103 2.53 -14.75 10.42
CA VAL A 103 1.94 -13.64 9.67
C VAL A 103 0.83 -14.12 8.76
N LYS A 104 -0.10 -13.22 8.45
CA LYS A 104 -1.04 -13.38 7.33
C LYS A 104 -0.49 -12.66 6.11
N HIS A 105 -0.82 -13.15 4.93
CA HIS A 105 -0.49 -12.53 3.66
C HIS A 105 -1.75 -11.99 2.99
N GLY A 106 -1.69 -10.77 2.51
CA GLY A 106 -2.80 -10.15 1.78
C GLY A 106 -2.35 -9.46 0.50
N CYS A 107 -3.33 -9.20 -0.34
CA CYS A 107 -3.15 -8.40 -1.54
C CYS A 107 -4.43 -7.64 -1.88
N VAL A 108 -4.26 -6.50 -2.54
CA VAL A 108 -5.36 -5.67 -3.01
C VAL A 108 -4.92 -4.82 -4.21
N ALA A 109 -5.86 -4.48 -5.07
CA ALA A 109 -5.67 -3.50 -6.13
C ALA A 109 -6.56 -2.28 -5.86
N TRP A 110 -5.99 -1.08 -5.98
CA TRP A 110 -6.69 0.19 -5.83
C TRP A 110 -6.68 0.98 -7.13
N ARG A 111 -7.80 1.63 -7.42
CA ARG A 111 -7.85 2.70 -8.41
C ARG A 111 -7.58 4.04 -7.74
N ILE A 112 -7.03 4.98 -8.48
CA ILE A 112 -6.91 6.37 -8.04
C ILE A 112 -8.24 7.07 -8.31
N ASP A 113 -8.89 7.53 -7.25
CA ASP A 113 -10.18 8.23 -7.32
C ASP A 113 -9.98 9.74 -7.53
N SER A 114 -8.94 10.30 -6.89
CA SER A 114 -8.57 11.72 -7.03
C SER A 114 -7.14 11.96 -6.55
N GLY A 115 -6.59 13.12 -6.87
CA GLY A 115 -5.29 13.57 -6.38
C GLY A 115 -5.27 15.04 -6.06
N LYS A 116 -4.26 15.47 -5.29
CA LYS A 116 -3.96 16.87 -4.95
C LYS A 116 -2.52 17.20 -5.30
N GLY A 117 -2.26 18.52 -5.51
CA GLY A 117 -0.94 19.01 -5.87
C GLY A 117 -0.52 18.47 -7.23
N ARG A 118 0.69 17.92 -7.32
CA ARG A 118 1.19 17.34 -8.59
C ARG A 118 0.38 16.12 -9.10
N PHE A 119 -0.52 15.59 -8.28
CA PHE A 119 -1.41 14.48 -8.63
C PHE A 119 -2.82 14.92 -8.98
N GLU A 120 -3.08 16.21 -9.13
CA GLU A 120 -4.39 16.70 -9.55
C GLU A 120 -4.80 16.09 -10.91
N GLY A 121 -5.96 15.44 -10.93
CA GLY A 121 -6.46 14.73 -12.09
C GLY A 121 -5.67 13.47 -12.48
N ALA A 122 -4.82 12.96 -11.58
CA ALA A 122 -4.15 11.68 -11.77
C ALA A 122 -5.15 10.53 -11.84
N THR A 123 -4.81 9.53 -12.65
CA THR A 123 -5.53 8.24 -12.76
C THR A 123 -4.54 7.10 -12.71
N GLY A 124 -4.99 5.89 -12.51
CA GLY A 124 -4.13 4.72 -12.51
C GLY A 124 -4.55 3.64 -11.52
N LEU A 125 -3.71 2.62 -11.43
CA LEU A 125 -3.87 1.50 -10.51
C LEU A 125 -2.60 1.32 -9.67
N ILE A 126 -2.80 1.00 -8.39
CA ILE A 126 -1.76 0.62 -7.45
C ILE A 126 -2.14 -0.76 -6.90
N THR A 127 -1.18 -1.66 -6.88
CA THR A 127 -1.33 -2.97 -6.21
C THR A 127 -0.52 -2.96 -4.92
N SER A 128 -1.03 -3.68 -3.93
CA SER A 128 -0.40 -3.92 -2.65
C SER A 128 -0.25 -5.41 -2.43
N ASN A 129 0.89 -5.79 -1.89
CA ASN A 129 1.16 -7.12 -1.32
C ASN A 129 1.72 -6.90 0.09
N PHE A 130 1.03 -7.41 1.09
CA PHE A 130 1.36 -7.10 2.47
C PHE A 130 1.37 -8.33 3.37
N LEU A 131 2.12 -8.19 4.44
CA LEU A 131 2.14 -9.11 5.57
C LEU A 131 1.61 -8.37 6.79
N VAL A 132 0.84 -9.08 7.62
CA VAL A 132 0.36 -8.55 8.90
C VAL A 132 0.54 -9.57 10.01
N THR A 133 1.11 -9.14 11.14
CA THR A 133 1.29 -9.95 12.35
C THR A 133 -0.01 -10.00 13.16
N ALA A 134 -0.05 -10.90 14.15
CA ALA A 134 -1.18 -10.97 15.10
C ALA A 134 -1.38 -9.66 15.90
N ASP A 135 -0.30 -8.89 16.11
CA ASP A 135 -0.33 -7.60 16.82
C ASP A 135 -0.67 -6.41 15.89
N GLY A 136 -1.03 -6.69 14.63
CA GLY A 136 -1.43 -5.69 13.65
C GLY A 136 -0.27 -4.92 13.02
N GLU A 137 0.99 -5.37 13.18
CA GLU A 137 2.12 -4.78 12.45
C GLU A 137 2.05 -5.16 10.98
N VAL A 138 2.17 -4.16 10.11
CA VAL A 138 2.02 -4.30 8.66
C VAL A 138 3.32 -3.94 7.96
N THR A 139 3.72 -4.78 7.02
CA THR A 139 4.72 -4.46 5.98
C THR A 139 4.05 -4.59 4.63
N ASP A 140 3.94 -3.49 3.91
CA ASP A 140 3.16 -3.39 2.68
C ASP A 140 4.03 -2.92 1.50
N HIS A 141 4.01 -3.69 0.43
CA HIS A 141 4.74 -3.41 -0.81
C HIS A 141 3.77 -2.93 -1.86
N HIS A 142 3.87 -1.66 -2.20
CA HIS A 142 3.08 -1.03 -3.25
C HIS A 142 3.83 -1.02 -4.57
N PHE A 143 3.10 -1.28 -5.64
CA PHE A 143 3.54 -1.04 -7.01
C PHE A 143 2.37 -0.46 -7.81
N GLY A 144 2.64 0.56 -8.64
CA GLY A 144 1.58 1.18 -9.42
C GLY A 144 2.06 1.87 -10.68
N LEU A 145 1.10 2.06 -11.58
CA LEU A 145 1.23 2.92 -12.75
C LEU A 145 0.25 4.08 -12.61
N ILE A 146 0.79 5.28 -12.54
CA ILE A 146 0.06 6.53 -12.35
C ILE A 146 0.20 7.37 -13.60
N PHE A 147 -0.92 7.84 -14.14
CA PHE A 147 -0.97 8.73 -15.28
C PHE A 147 -1.29 10.15 -14.80
N LEU A 148 -0.38 11.07 -15.02
CA LEU A 148 -0.49 12.46 -14.68
C LEU A 148 -0.94 13.26 -15.90
N LYS A 149 -1.76 14.30 -15.68
CA LYS A 149 -2.15 15.25 -16.73
C LYS A 149 -0.98 16.07 -17.23
#